data_078ef6f003dc063bd5201e10d55bb017
#
_entry.id   078ef6f003dc063bd5201e10d55bb017
#
_cell.length_a   1.000
_cell.length_b   1.000
_cell.length_c   1.000
_cell.angle_alpha   90.00
_cell.angle_beta   90.00
_cell.angle_gamma   90.00
#
_symmetry.space_group_name_H-M   'P 1'
#
loop_
_entity.id
_entity.type
_entity.pdbx_description
1 polymer ?
#
loop_
_entity_poly.entity_id
_entity_poly.type
_entity_poly.pdbx_seq_one_letter_code
_entity_poly.pdbx_strand_id
1 'polypeptide(L)'
;GNMFPWTKGFAQLFTEAGGKLENLTALFEKTENADTRLYHQMILDREGGVYYAALSGWCEQHGICLMGHPHQSDDIEVEKYFGIPGQDLCLRWIAPEKDCLVGLDSTLGKCSADAARLMNRRRNSNECFGACNKDNNPWQLSGGDIKWYTDWLAVRGVNLFIPHAFYYSITGKRKDERPPDVGPNSNWWKHYKLWSTYLRRLSCLMTDTTALLPV
;
A
#
# COMPACT_ATOMS: atom_id res chain seq x y z
N GLY A 1 8.18 -19.03 -1.38
CA GLY A 1 7.20 -20.11 -1.54
C GLY A 1 5.80 -19.55 -1.36
N ASN A 2 4.84 -20.08 -2.10
CA ASN A 2 3.44 -19.69 -1.94
C ASN A 2 2.99 -20.11 -0.53
N MET A 3 2.64 -19.12 0.29
CA MET A 3 2.00 -19.39 1.58
C MET A 3 0.50 -19.42 1.36
N PHE A 4 -0.13 -20.51 1.81
CA PHE A 4 -1.59 -20.59 1.83
C PHE A 4 -2.03 -20.36 3.27
N PRO A 5 -2.70 -19.22 3.59
CA PRO A 5 -3.19 -18.95 4.92
C PRO A 5 -4.10 -20.07 5.43
N TRP A 6 -3.80 -20.57 6.63
CA TRP A 6 -4.56 -21.63 7.26
C TRP A 6 -4.57 -21.47 8.77
N THR A 7 -5.74 -21.38 9.37
CA THR A 7 -5.89 -21.20 10.82
C THR A 7 -6.58 -22.43 11.45
N LYS A 8 -6.43 -22.59 12.76
CA LYS A 8 -7.14 -23.65 13.50
C LYS A 8 -8.64 -23.54 13.25
N GLY A 9 -9.28 -24.65 12.93
CA GLY A 9 -10.72 -24.73 12.64
C GLY A 9 -11.12 -24.33 11.21
N PHE A 10 -10.18 -23.84 10.38
CA PHE A 10 -10.53 -23.39 9.02
C PHE A 10 -11.07 -24.54 8.15
N ALA A 11 -10.52 -25.75 8.27
CA ALA A 11 -11.01 -26.92 7.52
C ALA A 11 -12.50 -27.20 7.79
N GLN A 12 -12.92 -27.08 9.05
CA GLN A 12 -14.32 -27.28 9.42
C GLN A 12 -15.20 -26.18 8.79
N LEU A 13 -14.80 -24.91 8.94
CA LEU A 13 -15.54 -23.77 8.35
C LEU A 13 -15.66 -23.89 6.83
N PHE A 14 -14.59 -24.33 6.17
CA PHE A 14 -14.55 -24.52 4.72
C PHE A 14 -15.56 -25.61 4.29
N THR A 15 -15.56 -26.73 5.01
CA THR A 15 -16.50 -27.83 4.74
C THR A 15 -17.96 -27.43 5.03
N GLU A 16 -18.19 -26.70 6.12
CA GLU A 16 -19.52 -26.16 6.46
C GLU A 16 -20.03 -25.16 5.38
N ALA A 17 -19.12 -24.44 4.73
CA ALA A 17 -19.46 -23.58 3.59
C ALA A 17 -19.65 -24.33 2.27
N GLY A 18 -19.59 -25.67 2.29
CA GLY A 18 -19.79 -26.53 1.12
C GLY A 18 -18.54 -26.85 0.33
N GLY A 19 -17.38 -26.44 0.83
CA GLY A 19 -16.09 -26.73 0.19
C GLY A 19 -15.61 -28.17 0.40
N LYS A 20 -14.87 -28.69 -0.56
CA LYS A 20 -14.27 -30.03 -0.54
C LYS A 20 -12.75 -29.91 -0.41
N LEU A 21 -12.20 -30.38 0.72
CA LEU A 21 -10.78 -30.24 1.04
C LEU A 21 -9.87 -30.94 0.01
N GLU A 22 -10.30 -32.06 -0.53
CA GLU A 22 -9.56 -32.80 -1.55
C GLU A 22 -9.29 -31.99 -2.81
N ASN A 23 -10.18 -31.06 -3.16
CA ASN A 23 -10.05 -30.22 -4.34
C ASN A 23 -9.07 -29.04 -4.13
N LEU A 24 -8.63 -28.77 -2.91
CA LEU A 24 -7.64 -27.73 -2.61
C LEU A 24 -6.22 -28.10 -3.04
N THR A 25 -5.98 -29.33 -3.46
CA THR A 25 -4.70 -29.72 -4.13
C THR A 25 -4.42 -28.83 -5.35
N ALA A 26 -5.46 -28.35 -6.01
CA ALA A 26 -5.37 -27.42 -7.14
C ALA A 26 -4.63 -26.10 -6.82
N LEU A 27 -4.59 -25.66 -5.54
CA LEU A 27 -3.78 -24.53 -5.10
C LEU A 27 -2.27 -24.76 -5.34
N PHE A 28 -1.79 -26.00 -5.13
CA PHE A 28 -0.39 -26.35 -5.35
C PHE A 28 -0.09 -26.53 -6.84
N GLU A 29 -1.08 -26.96 -7.62
CA GLU A 29 -1.00 -27.12 -9.07
C GLU A 29 -1.19 -25.78 -9.82
N LYS A 30 -1.54 -24.70 -9.09
CA LYS A 30 -1.87 -23.38 -9.62
C LYS A 30 -3.02 -23.42 -10.66
N THR A 31 -3.96 -24.33 -10.41
CA THR A 31 -5.19 -24.44 -11.19
C THR A 31 -6.36 -23.90 -10.39
N GLU A 32 -7.40 -23.46 -11.09
CA GLU A 32 -8.58 -22.86 -10.46
C GLU A 32 -9.79 -23.80 -10.58
N ASN A 33 -10.52 -23.94 -9.48
CA ASN A 33 -11.81 -24.63 -9.42
C ASN A 33 -12.77 -23.91 -8.45
N ALA A 34 -13.97 -24.40 -8.28
CA ALA A 34 -14.96 -23.78 -7.39
C ALA A 34 -14.47 -23.72 -5.92
N ASP A 35 -13.76 -24.75 -5.46
CA ASP A 35 -13.27 -24.85 -4.09
C ASP A 35 -12.07 -23.93 -3.83
N THR A 36 -11.18 -23.74 -4.80
CA THR A 36 -10.10 -22.76 -4.68
C THR A 36 -10.63 -21.33 -4.67
N ARG A 37 -11.68 -21.02 -5.44
CA ARG A 37 -12.34 -19.71 -5.37
C ARG A 37 -13.01 -19.48 -4.02
N LEU A 38 -13.75 -20.49 -3.51
CA LEU A 38 -14.32 -20.45 -2.17
C LEU A 38 -13.25 -20.24 -1.09
N TYR A 39 -12.14 -20.95 -1.19
CA TYR A 39 -11.00 -20.80 -0.29
C TYR A 39 -10.51 -19.34 -0.27
N HIS A 40 -10.22 -18.77 -1.44
CA HIS A 40 -9.73 -17.39 -1.52
C HIS A 40 -10.74 -16.39 -0.96
N GLN A 41 -12.02 -16.55 -1.28
CA GLN A 41 -13.08 -15.70 -0.73
C GLN A 41 -13.15 -15.78 0.79
N MET A 42 -13.12 -16.98 1.35
CA MET A 42 -13.14 -17.17 2.80
C MET A 42 -11.91 -16.60 3.50
N ILE A 43 -10.72 -16.65 2.87
CA ILE A 43 -9.52 -15.99 3.41
C ILE A 43 -9.73 -14.48 3.47
N LEU A 44 -10.18 -13.86 2.39
CA LEU A 44 -10.44 -12.42 2.34
C LEU A 44 -11.50 -11.99 3.38
N ASP A 45 -12.60 -12.72 3.46
CA ASP A 45 -13.67 -12.44 4.43
C ASP A 45 -13.17 -12.54 5.88
N ARG A 46 -12.33 -13.52 6.18
CA ARG A 46 -11.75 -13.69 7.52
C ARG A 46 -10.67 -12.67 7.82
N GLU A 47 -9.82 -12.34 6.86
CA GLU A 47 -8.84 -11.28 7.02
C GLU A 47 -9.52 -9.96 7.32
N GLY A 48 -10.55 -9.61 6.56
CA GLY A 48 -11.34 -8.42 6.81
C GLY A 48 -12.08 -8.47 8.14
N GLY A 49 -12.95 -9.47 8.33
CA GLY A 49 -13.87 -9.53 9.46
C GLY A 49 -13.23 -9.85 10.81
N VAL A 50 -12.20 -10.72 10.83
CA VAL A 50 -11.59 -11.21 12.07
C VAL A 50 -10.36 -10.39 12.47
N TYR A 51 -9.56 -9.96 11.51
CA TYR A 51 -8.32 -9.24 11.77
C TYR A 51 -8.50 -7.72 11.66
N TYR A 52 -8.80 -7.20 10.47
CA TYR A 52 -8.88 -5.75 10.26
C TYR A 52 -10.04 -5.10 11.01
N ALA A 53 -11.21 -5.72 11.01
CA ALA A 53 -12.38 -5.19 11.74
C ALA A 53 -12.12 -5.14 13.26
N ALA A 54 -11.47 -6.17 13.82
CA ALA A 54 -11.13 -6.19 15.23
C ALA A 54 -10.14 -5.09 15.60
N LEU A 55 -9.09 -4.89 14.79
CA LEU A 55 -8.11 -3.83 14.99
C LEU A 55 -8.75 -2.45 14.84
N SER A 56 -9.56 -2.25 13.80
CA SER A 56 -10.28 -0.98 13.58
C SER A 56 -11.19 -0.65 14.75
N GLY A 57 -12.01 -1.60 15.18
CA GLY A 57 -12.91 -1.41 16.31
C GLY A 57 -12.17 -1.10 17.62
N TRP A 58 -11.03 -1.75 17.86
CA TRP A 58 -10.20 -1.44 19.00
C TRP A 58 -9.63 0.00 18.93
N CYS A 59 -9.12 0.38 17.77
CA CYS A 59 -8.60 1.73 17.55
C CYS A 59 -9.68 2.80 17.78
N GLU A 60 -10.88 2.59 17.23
CA GLU A 60 -12.01 3.51 17.40
C GLU A 60 -12.40 3.67 18.87
N GLN A 61 -12.47 2.56 19.63
CA GLN A 61 -12.76 2.58 21.07
C GLN A 61 -11.73 3.35 21.88
N HIS A 62 -10.49 3.47 21.37
CA HIS A 62 -9.40 4.19 22.04
C HIS A 62 -9.14 5.59 21.44
N GLY A 63 -10.00 6.06 20.55
CA GLY A 63 -9.90 7.40 19.96
C GLY A 63 -8.69 7.58 19.02
N ILE A 64 -8.19 6.49 18.44
CA ILE A 64 -7.11 6.50 17.45
C ILE A 64 -7.57 5.89 16.12
N CYS A 65 -6.90 6.21 15.03
CA CYS A 65 -7.20 5.64 13.71
C CYS A 65 -6.27 4.48 13.39
N LEU A 66 -6.83 3.38 12.90
CA LEU A 66 -6.03 2.37 12.23
C LEU A 66 -5.54 2.95 10.90
N MET A 67 -4.23 2.91 10.67
CA MET A 67 -3.60 3.35 9.44
C MET A 67 -2.68 2.24 8.92
N GLY A 68 -2.66 2.04 7.62
CA GLY A 68 -1.83 1.04 6.98
C GLY A 68 -2.29 0.78 5.56
N HIS A 69 -1.79 -0.30 5.01
CA HIS A 69 -2.18 -0.77 3.68
C HIS A 69 -2.39 -2.28 3.67
N PRO A 70 -3.23 -2.82 2.79
CA PRO A 70 -3.40 -4.24 2.62
C PRO A 70 -2.15 -4.86 1.98
N HIS A 71 -2.06 -6.18 1.98
CA HIS A 71 -0.96 -6.90 1.34
C HIS A 71 -0.90 -6.63 -0.18
N GLN A 72 -2.04 -6.56 -0.82
CA GLN A 72 -2.17 -6.11 -2.21
C GLN A 72 -2.51 -4.62 -2.21
N SER A 73 -1.64 -3.81 -2.80
CA SER A 73 -1.79 -2.34 -2.79
C SER A 73 -3.02 -1.81 -3.54
N ASP A 74 -3.74 -2.65 -4.26
CA ASP A 74 -4.95 -2.33 -5.00
C ASP A 74 -6.22 -3.01 -4.44
N ASP A 75 -6.13 -3.65 -3.27
CA ASP A 75 -7.26 -4.27 -2.60
C ASP A 75 -8.12 -3.22 -1.87
N ILE A 76 -8.98 -2.56 -2.63
CA ILE A 76 -9.86 -1.49 -2.12
C ILE A 76 -10.88 -2.02 -1.09
N GLU A 77 -11.23 -3.29 -1.13
CA GLU A 77 -12.22 -3.85 -0.21
C GLU A 77 -11.71 -3.87 1.23
N VAL A 78 -10.43 -4.20 1.42
CA VAL A 78 -9.78 -4.20 2.73
C VAL A 78 -9.63 -2.78 3.29
N GLU A 79 -9.46 -1.80 2.42
CA GLU A 79 -9.30 -0.39 2.80
C GLU A 79 -10.47 0.17 3.65
N LYS A 80 -11.65 -0.42 3.56
CA LYS A 80 -12.82 -0.02 4.38
C LYS A 80 -12.58 -0.09 5.89
N TYR A 81 -11.66 -0.94 6.33
CA TYR A 81 -11.32 -1.11 7.74
C TYR A 81 -10.35 -0.06 8.28
N PHE A 82 -9.70 0.69 7.40
CA PHE A 82 -8.74 1.71 7.81
C PHE A 82 -9.42 3.06 8.05
N GLY A 83 -9.13 3.66 9.20
CA GLY A 83 -9.49 5.06 9.45
C GLY A 83 -8.70 6.02 8.56
N ILE A 84 -7.49 5.62 8.16
CA ILE A 84 -6.65 6.26 7.15
C ILE A 84 -6.21 5.18 6.16
N PRO A 85 -6.95 4.99 5.06
CA PRO A 85 -6.59 4.05 4.01
C PRO A 85 -5.21 4.32 3.45
N GLY A 86 -4.46 3.29 3.08
CA GLY A 86 -3.08 3.45 2.63
C GLY A 86 -2.65 2.50 1.53
N GLN A 87 -1.55 2.86 0.88
CA GLN A 87 -0.89 2.04 -0.13
C GLN A 87 0.63 2.03 0.09
N ASP A 88 1.29 1.01 -0.46
CA ASP A 88 2.75 0.95 -0.62
C ASP A 88 3.06 0.84 -2.12
N LEU A 89 3.54 1.92 -2.70
CA LEU A 89 3.91 1.97 -4.12
C LEU A 89 5.37 2.37 -4.29
N CYS A 90 6.14 1.48 -4.87
CA CYS A 90 7.54 1.74 -5.19
C CYS A 90 7.69 2.54 -6.48
N LEU A 91 8.53 3.59 -6.45
CA LEU A 91 8.83 4.42 -7.63
C LEU A 91 9.26 3.59 -8.85
N ARG A 92 10.05 2.53 -8.67
CA ARG A 92 10.52 1.67 -9.77
C ARG A 92 9.41 1.03 -10.60
N TRP A 93 8.21 0.90 -10.04
CA TRP A 93 7.05 0.34 -10.75
C TRP A 93 6.24 1.39 -11.49
N ILE A 94 6.33 2.63 -11.04
CA ILE A 94 5.54 3.75 -11.55
C ILE A 94 6.39 4.91 -12.08
N ALA A 95 7.66 4.67 -12.35
CA ALA A 95 8.55 5.66 -12.92
C ALA A 95 8.03 6.16 -14.29
N PRO A 96 8.37 7.38 -14.72
CA PRO A 96 7.85 7.97 -15.96
C PRO A 96 7.99 7.08 -17.21
N GLU A 97 9.02 6.28 -17.26
CA GLU A 97 9.28 5.32 -18.30
C GLU A 97 8.43 4.04 -18.25
N LYS A 98 7.57 3.89 -17.25
CA LYS A 98 6.77 2.68 -17.00
C LYS A 98 5.28 2.84 -17.37
N ASP A 99 4.96 3.62 -18.36
CA ASP A 99 3.59 3.81 -18.85
C ASP A 99 2.57 4.27 -17.78
N CYS A 100 3.08 4.79 -16.65
CA CYS A 100 2.30 5.15 -15.49
C CYS A 100 1.50 6.47 -15.64
N LEU A 101 1.61 7.14 -16.77
CA LEU A 101 0.85 8.36 -17.03
C LEU A 101 -0.47 8.07 -17.74
N VAL A 102 -0.52 7.11 -18.63
CA VAL A 102 -1.68 6.84 -19.51
C VAL A 102 -2.04 5.36 -19.60
N GLY A 103 -1.15 4.46 -19.21
CA GLY A 103 -1.35 3.01 -19.30
C GLY A 103 -2.17 2.45 -18.14
N LEU A 104 -2.21 1.12 -18.06
CA LEU A 104 -2.90 0.37 -17.02
C LEU A 104 -2.45 0.79 -15.61
N ASP A 105 -1.14 1.05 -15.45
CA ASP A 105 -0.55 1.41 -14.17
C ASP A 105 -0.82 2.87 -13.76
N SER A 106 -1.44 3.68 -14.64
CA SER A 106 -1.73 5.09 -14.36
C SER A 106 -2.68 5.30 -13.18
N THR A 107 -3.49 4.31 -12.85
CA THR A 107 -4.47 4.34 -11.76
C THR A 107 -4.00 3.71 -10.46
N LEU A 108 -2.85 3.03 -10.44
CA LEU A 108 -2.35 2.31 -9.26
C LEU A 108 -2.31 3.18 -7.99
N GLY A 109 -1.93 4.45 -8.11
CA GLY A 109 -1.85 5.36 -6.97
C GLY A 109 -3.19 5.91 -6.46
N LYS A 110 -4.33 5.41 -6.95
CA LYS A 110 -5.65 5.93 -6.61
C LYS A 110 -6.37 5.12 -5.53
N CYS A 111 -6.01 3.87 -5.28
CA CYS A 111 -6.78 2.96 -4.45
C CYS A 111 -7.08 3.54 -3.06
N SER A 112 -6.07 3.95 -2.30
CA SER A 112 -6.27 4.56 -0.98
C SER A 112 -7.06 5.88 -1.01
N ALA A 113 -6.85 6.68 -2.06
CA ALA A 113 -7.57 7.95 -2.23
C ALA A 113 -9.04 7.72 -2.60
N ASP A 114 -9.32 6.74 -3.45
CA ASP A 114 -10.69 6.37 -3.84
C ASP A 114 -11.42 5.69 -2.66
N ALA A 115 -10.74 4.80 -1.92
CA ALA A 115 -11.28 4.23 -0.68
C ALA A 115 -11.63 5.32 0.34
N ALA A 116 -10.73 6.27 0.58
CA ALA A 116 -10.98 7.38 1.49
C ALA A 116 -12.20 8.22 1.06
N ARG A 117 -12.33 8.48 -0.25
CA ARG A 117 -13.47 9.21 -0.82
C ARG A 117 -14.78 8.44 -0.64
N LEU A 118 -14.80 7.15 -0.98
CA LEU A 118 -15.98 6.30 -0.83
C LEU A 118 -16.42 6.15 0.63
N MET A 119 -15.47 6.11 1.55
CA MET A 119 -15.72 5.97 3.00
C MET A 119 -15.85 7.31 3.74
N ASN A 120 -15.83 8.44 3.02
CA ASN A 120 -15.82 9.79 3.61
C ASN A 120 -14.71 9.97 4.66
N ARG A 121 -13.52 9.46 4.37
CA ARG A 121 -12.33 9.64 5.21
C ARG A 121 -11.57 10.88 4.75
N ARG A 122 -11.13 11.68 5.70
CA ARG A 122 -10.40 12.93 5.43
C ARG A 122 -8.99 12.70 4.91
N ARG A 123 -8.36 11.60 5.32
CA ARG A 123 -6.97 11.28 5.01
C ARG A 123 -6.87 9.93 4.31
N ASN A 124 -5.90 9.87 3.41
CA ASN A 124 -5.37 8.63 2.85
C ASN A 124 -3.85 8.74 2.78
N SER A 125 -3.16 7.61 2.81
CA SER A 125 -1.71 7.59 2.89
C SER A 125 -1.07 6.78 1.78
N ASN A 126 0.21 7.05 1.55
CA ASN A 126 1.07 6.18 0.75
C ASN A 126 2.42 6.03 1.44
N GLU A 127 2.84 4.78 1.65
CA GLU A 127 4.23 4.47 1.94
C GLU A 127 5.02 4.63 0.65
N CYS A 128 5.96 5.56 0.63
CA CYS A 128 6.64 5.95 -0.59
C CYS A 128 8.15 5.81 -0.46
N PHE A 129 8.83 5.64 -1.59
CA PHE A 129 10.28 5.51 -1.72
C PHE A 129 10.88 4.18 -1.23
N GLY A 130 10.08 3.19 -0.82
CA GLY A 130 10.58 1.85 -0.56
C GLY A 130 11.14 1.24 -1.85
N ALA A 131 12.35 0.67 -1.77
CA ALA A 131 12.99 0.00 -2.91
C ALA A 131 13.01 0.84 -4.21
N CYS A 132 13.34 2.12 -4.10
CA CYS A 132 13.29 3.09 -5.21
C CYS A 132 14.48 3.02 -6.16
N ASN A 133 15.32 2.01 -6.04
CA ASN A 133 16.45 1.80 -6.93
C ASN A 133 15.98 1.49 -8.35
N LYS A 134 16.14 2.45 -9.23
CA LYS A 134 16.04 2.21 -10.68
C LYS A 134 17.15 1.25 -11.09
N ASP A 135 16.85 0.32 -11.98
CA ASP A 135 17.82 -0.60 -12.57
C ASP A 135 18.65 -1.42 -11.55
N ASN A 136 18.08 -1.71 -10.38
CA ASN A 136 18.75 -2.41 -9.29
C ASN A 136 19.99 -1.70 -8.72
N ASN A 137 20.15 -0.43 -8.98
CA ASN A 137 21.23 0.38 -8.41
C ASN A 137 20.75 1.08 -7.13
N PRO A 138 21.24 0.73 -5.95
CA PRO A 138 20.86 1.38 -4.69
C PRO A 138 21.39 2.83 -4.64
N TRP A 139 20.76 3.67 -3.83
CA TRP A 139 21.18 5.04 -3.53
C TRP A 139 21.11 6.03 -4.73
N GLN A 140 20.25 5.75 -5.71
CA GLN A 140 20.12 6.58 -6.91
C GLN A 140 18.90 7.49 -6.94
N LEU A 141 18.12 7.54 -5.87
CA LEU A 141 16.95 8.41 -5.83
C LEU A 141 17.36 9.87 -5.90
N SER A 142 17.00 10.55 -6.98
CA SER A 142 17.30 11.98 -7.15
C SER A 142 16.19 12.88 -6.59
N GLY A 143 16.53 14.15 -6.35
CA GLY A 143 15.50 15.14 -5.98
C GLY A 143 14.42 15.33 -7.04
N GLY A 144 14.75 15.13 -8.32
CA GLY A 144 13.79 15.13 -9.43
C GLY A 144 12.81 13.96 -9.35
N ASP A 145 13.31 12.75 -9.10
CA ASP A 145 12.49 11.55 -8.93
C ASP A 145 11.54 11.70 -7.75
N ILE A 146 12.05 12.19 -6.63
CA ILE A 146 11.26 12.44 -5.41
C ILE A 146 10.12 13.42 -5.70
N LYS A 147 10.43 14.53 -6.35
CA LYS A 147 9.42 15.53 -6.67
C LYS A 147 8.37 14.98 -7.64
N TRP A 148 8.81 14.34 -8.72
CA TRP A 148 7.92 13.75 -9.70
C TRP A 148 6.97 12.73 -9.05
N TYR A 149 7.49 11.83 -8.23
CA TYR A 149 6.71 10.81 -7.55
C TYR A 149 5.70 11.39 -6.56
N THR A 150 6.13 12.39 -5.79
CA THR A 150 5.26 13.13 -4.88
C THR A 150 4.09 13.77 -5.62
N ASP A 151 4.36 14.44 -6.73
CA ASP A 151 3.33 15.10 -7.55
C ASP A 151 2.40 14.06 -8.20
N TRP A 152 2.96 12.97 -8.69
CA TRP A 152 2.20 11.88 -9.30
C TRP A 152 1.19 11.26 -8.32
N LEU A 153 1.58 11.05 -7.07
CA LEU A 153 0.69 10.59 -6.01
C LEU A 153 -0.36 11.64 -5.64
N ALA A 154 0.07 12.90 -5.49
CA ALA A 154 -0.82 13.99 -5.08
C ALA A 154 -1.95 14.23 -6.08
N VAL A 155 -1.66 14.25 -7.39
CA VAL A 155 -2.71 14.42 -8.42
C VAL A 155 -3.66 13.23 -8.50
N ARG A 156 -3.32 12.10 -7.88
CA ARG A 156 -4.19 10.93 -7.71
C ARG A 156 -4.99 10.94 -6.40
N GLY A 157 -4.80 11.99 -5.60
CA GLY A 157 -5.56 12.23 -4.38
C GLY A 157 -4.85 11.82 -3.09
N VAL A 158 -3.60 11.36 -3.15
CA VAL A 158 -2.83 11.06 -1.93
C VAL A 158 -2.54 12.37 -1.19
N ASN A 159 -2.83 12.38 0.12
CA ASN A 159 -2.67 13.57 0.95
C ASN A 159 -1.87 13.35 2.25
N LEU A 160 -1.38 12.13 2.49
CA LEU A 160 -0.45 11.81 3.57
C LEU A 160 0.66 10.91 3.04
N PHE A 161 1.90 11.35 3.17
CA PHE A 161 3.06 10.66 2.63
C PHE A 161 3.91 10.12 3.77
N ILE A 162 4.26 8.84 3.70
CA ILE A 162 5.08 8.14 4.70
C ILE A 162 6.35 7.67 4.00
N PRO A 163 7.44 8.43 4.08
CA PRO A 163 8.68 8.06 3.41
C PRO A 163 9.29 6.80 4.03
N HIS A 164 9.53 5.79 3.25
CA HIS A 164 10.32 4.62 3.61
C HIS A 164 11.80 4.85 3.19
N ALA A 165 12.81 4.82 4.09
CA ALA A 165 12.63 5.02 5.53
C ALA A 165 13.91 5.58 6.14
N PHE A 166 13.85 5.96 7.39
CA PHE A 166 15.02 6.38 8.16
C PHE A 166 15.56 5.19 8.93
N TYR A 167 16.59 4.54 8.39
CA TYR A 167 17.18 3.37 9.03
C TYR A 167 18.03 3.76 10.21
N TYR A 168 17.92 2.99 11.29
CA TYR A 168 18.78 3.12 12.45
C TYR A 168 20.26 2.92 12.10
N SER A 169 20.56 2.03 11.18
CA SER A 169 21.91 1.73 10.72
C SER A 169 21.90 1.26 9.27
N ILE A 170 22.91 1.67 8.52
CA ILE A 170 23.21 1.19 7.16
C ILE A 170 24.45 0.31 7.12
N THR A 171 24.88 -0.24 8.25
CA THR A 171 26.08 -1.09 8.34
C THR A 171 25.82 -2.47 7.74
N GLY A 172 26.79 -2.99 7.00
CA GLY A 172 26.74 -4.31 6.39
C GLY A 172 25.68 -4.41 5.28
N LYS A 173 24.94 -5.52 5.21
CA LYS A 173 23.94 -5.78 4.17
C LYS A 173 22.76 -4.81 4.19
N ARG A 174 22.52 -4.11 5.29
CA ARG A 174 21.42 -3.15 5.41
C ARG A 174 21.51 -1.99 4.44
N LYS A 175 22.72 -1.62 4.01
CA LYS A 175 22.93 -0.56 3.01
C LYS A 175 22.35 -0.91 1.63
N ASP A 176 22.21 -2.20 1.34
CA ASP A 176 21.80 -2.70 0.02
C ASP A 176 20.36 -3.27 0.05
N GLU A 177 19.80 -3.47 1.25
CA GLU A 177 18.45 -3.95 1.43
C GLU A 177 17.47 -2.77 1.48
N ARG A 178 16.79 -2.50 0.35
CA ARG A 178 15.86 -1.38 0.22
C ARG A 178 16.48 -0.09 0.79
N PRO A 179 17.53 0.42 0.17
CA PRO A 179 18.33 1.52 0.73
C PRO A 179 17.42 2.69 1.13
N PRO A 180 17.66 3.30 2.29
CA PRO A 180 16.85 4.41 2.79
C PRO A 180 17.27 5.72 2.11
N ASP A 181 16.98 5.85 0.83
CA ASP A 181 17.36 6.98 0.00
C ASP A 181 16.82 8.33 0.48
N VAL A 182 15.86 8.32 1.40
CA VAL A 182 15.26 9.54 1.98
C VAL A 182 15.81 9.92 3.36
N GLY A 183 16.68 9.08 3.95
CA GLY A 183 17.19 9.27 5.31
C GLY A 183 18.47 10.08 5.39
N PRO A 184 19.01 10.24 6.61
CA PRO A 184 20.22 11.02 6.89
C PRO A 184 21.47 10.58 6.12
N ASN A 185 21.47 9.34 5.63
CA ASN A 185 22.58 8.77 4.89
C ASN A 185 22.49 9.02 3.37
N SER A 186 21.40 9.63 2.89
CA SER A 186 21.27 9.96 1.48
C SER A 186 22.12 11.17 1.09
N ASN A 187 22.60 11.19 -0.15
CA ASN A 187 23.45 12.27 -0.67
C ASN A 187 22.72 13.62 -0.77
N TRP A 188 21.39 13.63 -0.80
CA TRP A 188 20.58 14.85 -0.87
C TRP A 188 19.98 15.26 0.49
N TRP A 189 20.30 14.59 1.60
CA TRP A 189 19.78 14.88 2.94
C TRP A 189 19.88 16.35 3.35
N LYS A 190 20.96 17.03 3.01
CA LYS A 190 21.12 18.46 3.28
C LYS A 190 20.02 19.33 2.67
N HIS A 191 19.33 18.82 1.65
CA HIS A 191 18.22 19.50 0.97
C HIS A 191 16.85 18.97 1.39
N TYR A 192 16.79 17.97 2.28
CA TYR A 192 15.55 17.32 2.72
C TYR A 192 14.49 18.31 3.19
N LYS A 193 14.89 19.38 3.89
CA LYS A 193 13.99 20.44 4.36
C LYS A 193 13.23 21.14 3.23
N LEU A 194 13.83 21.31 2.06
CA LEU A 194 13.16 21.92 0.91
C LEU A 194 12.01 21.03 0.45
N TRP A 195 12.28 19.75 0.24
CA TRP A 195 11.27 18.79 -0.17
C TRP A 195 10.20 18.59 0.91
N SER A 196 10.56 18.39 2.17
CA SER A 196 9.58 18.18 3.23
C SER A 196 8.69 19.40 3.47
N THR A 197 9.19 20.60 3.23
CA THR A 197 8.37 21.84 3.27
C THR A 197 7.39 21.87 2.11
N TYR A 198 7.85 21.54 0.90
CA TYR A 198 6.98 21.39 -0.27
C TYR A 198 5.89 20.36 -0.03
N LEU A 199 6.28 19.16 0.39
CA LEU A 199 5.40 18.04 0.68
C LEU A 199 4.31 18.41 1.71
N ARG A 200 4.71 19.06 2.80
CA ARG A 200 3.76 19.50 3.83
C ARG A 200 2.71 20.48 3.28
N ARG A 201 3.13 21.44 2.45
CA ARG A 201 2.21 22.39 1.81
C ARG A 201 1.27 21.67 0.85
N LEU A 202 1.79 20.78 0.03
CA LEU A 202 1.00 19.99 -0.91
C LEU A 202 0.00 19.08 -0.16
N SER A 203 0.43 18.39 0.89
CA SER A 203 -0.43 17.58 1.74
C SER A 203 -1.56 18.40 2.38
N CYS A 204 -1.25 19.60 2.88
CA CYS A 204 -2.24 20.52 3.42
C CYS A 204 -3.26 20.95 2.35
N LEU A 205 -2.80 21.33 1.17
CA LEU A 205 -3.65 21.70 0.04
C LEU A 205 -4.59 20.56 -0.36
N MET A 206 -4.07 19.33 -0.44
CA MET A 206 -4.83 18.16 -0.90
C MET A 206 -5.78 17.58 0.15
N THR A 207 -5.65 17.97 1.43
CA THR A 207 -6.39 17.31 2.53
C THR A 207 -7.87 17.69 2.56
N ASP A 208 -8.22 18.94 2.38
CA ASP A 208 -9.60 19.42 2.52
C ASP A 208 -10.18 19.88 1.16
N THR A 209 -9.70 19.27 0.08
CA THR A 209 -10.16 19.54 -1.29
C THR A 209 -11.12 18.46 -1.77
N THR A 210 -12.03 18.85 -2.64
CA THR A 210 -12.92 17.91 -3.34
C THR A 210 -12.40 17.69 -4.76
N ALA A 211 -12.22 16.43 -5.13
CA ALA A 211 -11.85 16.09 -6.49
C ALA A 211 -13.03 16.38 -7.44
N LEU A 212 -12.80 17.22 -8.42
CA LEU A 212 -13.73 17.41 -9.52
C LEU A 212 -13.39 16.41 -10.61
N LEU A 213 -14.22 15.40 -10.76
CA LEU A 213 -14.06 14.38 -11.79
C LEU A 213 -15.05 14.71 -12.91
N PRO A 214 -14.60 15.23 -14.05
CA PRO A 214 -15.50 15.43 -15.19
C PRO A 214 -15.99 14.05 -15.68
N VAL A 215 -17.29 13.95 -15.87
CA VAL A 215 -17.97 12.75 -16.43
C VAL A 215 -17.96 12.85 -17.94
#